data_37293eca56604e94cefdae3fa607ab27
#
_entry.id   37293eca56604e94cefdae3fa607ab27
#
_cell.length_a   1.000
_cell.length_b   1.000
_cell.length_c   1.000
_cell.angle_alpha   90.00
_cell.angle_beta   90.00
_cell.angle_gamma   90.00
#
_symmetry.space_group_name_H-M   'P 1'
#
loop_
_entity.id
_entity.type
_entity.pdbx_description
1 polymer ?
#
loop_
_entity_poly.entity_id
_entity_poly.type
_entity_poly.pdbx_seq_one_letter_code
_entity_poly.pdbx_strand_id
1 'polypeptide(L)'
;RDSVYKACEEGLSLLCPILGIKKVPASEIGFITLYFTMAMERIEKEIKKLSVMIVCPTGIGSSRLLTESLKKEYPDLDIRGITSAFELDNIRLQEEGVDLVISTVKLEIAYPYIHVNPILTRQDKILLDSRIKVIQEQKRQAQEKEIKEPEVPSDSSICRKDVEFLSAIGSEIYELLGNIYINQAPILKNRDEIISYCSSLYADTSDMQAHLYKILKDRDNLADTYIKPFQALLLHGRSTEISTSCFGYVRLEPPIYERGHIIRGAIVSLIPSGPASEVAAPVTSEVIGALLEEPALLKALQSLNKENFTKQLEEILLRFYKSTVQTRLHLKTSGAEKV
;
A
#
# COMPACT_ATOMS: atom_id res chain seq x y z
N ARG A 1 29.50 21.29 -11.19
CA ARG A 1 29.91 21.98 -9.94
C ARG A 1 30.48 23.38 -10.21
N ASP A 2 31.34 23.54 -11.23
CA ASP A 2 31.93 24.84 -11.59
C ASP A 2 30.88 25.86 -12.07
N SER A 3 29.82 25.41 -12.73
CA SER A 3 28.71 26.28 -13.19
C SER A 3 27.89 26.84 -12.02
N VAL A 4 27.65 26.00 -10.98
CA VAL A 4 26.90 26.42 -9.78
C VAL A 4 27.72 27.43 -8.97
N TYR A 5 29.04 27.20 -8.85
CA TYR A 5 29.93 28.13 -8.15
C TYR A 5 29.93 29.52 -8.82
N LYS A 6 30.05 29.57 -10.14
CA LYS A 6 29.98 30.82 -10.89
C LYS A 6 28.65 31.53 -10.73
N ALA A 7 27.54 30.81 -10.81
CA ALA A 7 26.21 31.38 -10.60
C ALA A 7 26.04 31.95 -9.17
N CYS A 8 26.57 31.24 -8.15
CA CYS A 8 26.59 31.75 -6.78
C CYS A 8 27.47 32.98 -6.62
N GLU A 9 28.65 33.01 -7.27
CA GLU A 9 29.56 34.17 -7.23
C GLU A 9 28.92 35.38 -7.86
N GLU A 10 28.31 35.25 -9.05
CA GLU A 10 27.59 36.31 -9.73
C GLU A 10 26.40 36.82 -8.91
N GLY A 11 25.54 35.92 -8.42
CA GLY A 11 24.36 36.29 -7.59
C GLY A 11 24.74 36.98 -6.30
N LEU A 12 25.77 36.50 -5.59
CA LEU A 12 26.25 37.15 -4.37
C LEU A 12 26.90 38.50 -4.64
N SER A 13 27.57 38.70 -5.76
CA SER A 13 28.14 39.98 -6.15
C SER A 13 27.06 41.08 -6.32
N LEU A 14 25.87 40.69 -6.81
CA LEU A 14 24.71 41.59 -6.92
C LEU A 14 24.14 42.01 -5.55
N LEU A 15 24.29 41.17 -4.53
CA LEU A 15 23.83 41.42 -3.17
C LEU A 15 24.80 42.26 -2.36
N CYS A 16 26.08 42.34 -2.73
CA CYS A 16 27.10 43.11 -2.01
C CYS A 16 26.72 44.59 -1.74
N PRO A 17 26.22 45.36 -2.71
CA PRO A 17 25.80 46.73 -2.49
C PRO A 17 24.62 46.85 -1.50
N ILE A 18 23.69 45.89 -1.54
CA ILE A 18 22.48 45.87 -0.70
C ILE A 18 22.87 45.58 0.75
N LEU A 19 23.86 44.70 0.95
CA LEU A 19 24.33 44.27 2.28
C LEU A 19 25.43 45.19 2.85
N GLY A 20 25.89 46.18 2.10
CA GLY A 20 26.94 47.10 2.50
C GLY A 20 28.33 46.45 2.62
N ILE A 21 28.57 45.33 1.96
CA ILE A 21 29.85 44.60 1.95
C ILE A 21 30.57 44.82 0.61
N LYS A 22 31.91 44.87 0.65
CA LYS A 22 32.70 45.12 -0.56
C LYS A 22 32.89 43.89 -1.41
N LYS A 23 32.99 42.72 -0.78
CA LYS A 23 33.21 41.41 -1.48
C LYS A 23 32.87 40.28 -0.54
N VAL A 24 32.26 39.22 -1.08
CA VAL A 24 32.05 37.94 -0.37
C VAL A 24 33.34 37.10 -0.45
N PRO A 25 33.84 36.56 0.66
CA PRO A 25 35.00 35.67 0.65
C PRO A 25 34.73 34.41 -0.17
N ALA A 26 35.76 33.84 -0.82
CA ALA A 26 35.64 32.64 -1.63
C ALA A 26 35.17 31.44 -0.79
N SER A 27 35.50 31.36 0.50
CA SER A 27 34.99 30.37 1.43
C SER A 27 33.48 30.40 1.58
N GLU A 28 32.90 31.60 1.70
CA GLU A 28 31.46 31.79 1.84
C GLU A 28 30.74 31.42 0.54
N ILE A 29 31.30 31.82 -0.61
CA ILE A 29 30.78 31.39 -1.94
C ILE A 29 30.80 29.87 -2.02
N GLY A 30 31.87 29.21 -1.53
CA GLY A 30 31.99 27.77 -1.50
C GLY A 30 30.93 27.09 -0.63
N PHE A 31 30.64 27.62 0.55
CA PHE A 31 29.58 27.12 1.42
C PHE A 31 28.20 27.26 0.76
N ILE A 32 27.89 28.42 0.20
CA ILE A 32 26.62 28.66 -0.46
C ILE A 32 26.48 27.74 -1.69
N THR A 33 27.55 27.57 -2.47
CA THR A 33 27.59 26.62 -3.59
C THR A 33 27.29 25.18 -3.13
N LEU A 34 27.81 24.78 -1.98
CA LEU A 34 27.56 23.45 -1.43
C LEU A 34 26.07 23.27 -1.09
N TYR A 35 25.45 24.27 -0.44
CA TYR A 35 24.01 24.24 -0.13
C TYR A 35 23.15 24.17 -1.39
N PHE A 36 23.45 24.98 -2.40
CA PHE A 36 22.74 24.94 -3.69
C PHE A 36 22.90 23.59 -4.39
N THR A 37 24.13 23.06 -4.42
CA THR A 37 24.38 21.74 -5.02
C THR A 37 23.60 20.64 -4.31
N MET A 38 23.59 20.64 -2.98
CA MET A 38 22.81 19.68 -2.20
C MET A 38 21.29 19.84 -2.43
N ALA A 39 20.79 21.06 -2.52
CA ALA A 39 19.40 21.34 -2.83
C ALA A 39 19.03 20.86 -4.23
N MET A 40 19.87 21.13 -5.24
CA MET A 40 19.67 20.64 -6.61
C MET A 40 19.68 19.10 -6.69
N GLU A 41 20.64 18.43 -6.02
CA GLU A 41 20.68 16.97 -5.95
C GLU A 41 19.43 16.39 -5.27
N ARG A 42 18.88 17.09 -4.28
CA ARG A 42 17.65 16.70 -3.59
C ARG A 42 16.43 16.82 -4.50
N ILE A 43 16.30 17.96 -5.18
CA ILE A 43 15.25 18.20 -6.17
C ILE A 43 15.35 17.17 -7.31
N GLU A 44 16.54 16.91 -7.83
CA GLU A 44 16.75 15.92 -8.89
C GLU A 44 16.38 14.50 -8.45
N LYS A 45 16.61 14.13 -7.18
CA LYS A 45 16.15 12.86 -6.61
C LYS A 45 14.63 12.81 -6.48
N GLU A 46 13.99 13.89 -6.09
CA GLU A 46 12.52 13.97 -6.00
C GLU A 46 11.86 13.88 -7.39
N ILE A 47 12.44 14.55 -8.38
CA ILE A 47 11.99 14.48 -9.79
C ILE A 47 12.07 13.06 -10.35
N LYS A 48 13.06 12.27 -9.92
CA LYS A 48 13.24 10.88 -10.36
C LYS A 48 12.26 9.91 -9.72
N LYS A 49 11.60 10.27 -8.62
CA LYS A 49 10.57 9.44 -8.01
C LYS A 49 9.32 9.39 -8.89
N LEU A 50 8.93 8.19 -9.27
CA LEU A 50 7.68 7.92 -9.98
C LEU A 50 6.61 7.51 -8.98
N SER A 51 5.50 8.23 -9.01
CA SER A 51 4.31 7.89 -8.23
C SER A 51 3.55 6.77 -8.90
N VAL A 52 3.39 5.63 -8.23
CA VAL A 52 2.75 4.45 -8.80
C VAL A 52 1.55 4.00 -7.97
N MET A 53 0.51 3.53 -8.68
CA MET A 53 -0.63 2.86 -8.07
C MET A 53 -0.56 1.38 -8.42
N ILE A 54 -0.69 0.52 -7.41
CA ILE A 54 -0.73 -0.93 -7.60
C ILE A 54 -2.19 -1.36 -7.75
N VAL A 55 -2.48 -2.13 -8.81
CA VAL A 55 -3.82 -2.61 -9.10
C VAL A 55 -3.82 -4.14 -9.12
N CYS A 56 -4.72 -4.71 -8.34
CA CYS A 56 -4.97 -6.16 -8.31
C CYS A 56 -6.45 -6.43 -8.50
N PRO A 57 -6.85 -7.68 -8.79
CA PRO A 57 -8.27 -7.97 -8.98
C PRO A 57 -9.16 -7.47 -7.83
N THR A 58 -8.69 -7.53 -6.59
CA THR A 58 -9.46 -7.12 -5.41
C THR A 58 -8.70 -6.21 -4.44
N GLY A 59 -7.44 -5.87 -4.74
CA GLY A 59 -6.65 -4.95 -3.93
C GLY A 59 -6.06 -5.52 -2.63
N ILE A 60 -6.16 -6.81 -2.32
CA ILE A 60 -5.79 -7.30 -0.97
C ILE A 60 -4.64 -8.33 -0.97
N GLY A 61 -4.69 -9.42 -1.65
CA GLY A 61 -3.73 -10.51 -1.43
C GLY A 61 -2.43 -10.44 -2.24
N SER A 62 -2.53 -10.54 -3.55
CA SER A 62 -1.40 -10.55 -4.49
C SER A 62 -0.69 -9.20 -4.60
N SER A 63 -1.37 -8.12 -4.21
CA SER A 63 -0.84 -6.76 -4.21
C SER A 63 0.31 -6.57 -3.23
N ARG A 64 0.25 -7.19 -2.06
CA ARG A 64 1.31 -7.02 -1.06
C ARG A 64 2.60 -7.71 -1.47
N LEU A 65 2.53 -8.93 -2.02
CA LEU A 65 3.71 -9.60 -2.57
C LEU A 65 4.37 -8.76 -3.67
N LEU A 66 3.56 -8.18 -4.56
CA LEU A 66 4.05 -7.28 -5.59
C LEU A 66 4.64 -6.00 -4.98
N THR A 67 3.96 -5.41 -3.98
CA THR A 67 4.42 -4.20 -3.29
C THR A 67 5.78 -4.40 -2.64
N GLU A 68 5.97 -5.48 -1.89
CA GLU A 68 7.24 -5.77 -1.24
C GLU A 68 8.35 -6.06 -2.26
N SER A 69 8.03 -6.76 -3.35
CA SER A 69 8.97 -6.98 -4.45
C SER A 69 9.38 -5.66 -5.10
N LEU A 70 8.40 -4.74 -5.34
CA LEU A 70 8.67 -3.43 -5.93
C LEU A 70 9.49 -2.55 -4.99
N LYS A 71 9.16 -2.47 -3.71
CA LYS A 71 9.93 -1.70 -2.72
C LYS A 71 11.38 -2.16 -2.63
N LYS A 72 11.60 -3.48 -2.70
CA LYS A 72 12.95 -4.06 -2.63
C LYS A 72 13.77 -3.79 -3.88
N GLU A 73 13.18 -3.92 -5.06
CA GLU A 73 13.89 -3.85 -6.33
C GLU A 73 13.87 -2.46 -6.97
N TYR A 74 12.87 -1.65 -6.62
CA TYR A 74 12.65 -0.30 -7.14
C TYR A 74 12.42 0.69 -5.98
N PRO A 75 13.43 0.95 -5.13
CA PRO A 75 13.28 1.80 -3.94
C PRO A 75 12.94 3.27 -4.28
N ASP A 76 13.16 3.68 -5.52
CA ASP A 76 12.85 5.04 -6.00
C ASP A 76 11.39 5.19 -6.49
N LEU A 77 10.57 4.13 -6.45
CA LEU A 77 9.14 4.22 -6.71
C LEU A 77 8.39 4.72 -5.48
N ASP A 78 7.56 5.73 -5.67
CA ASP A 78 6.63 6.22 -4.65
C ASP A 78 5.29 5.51 -4.80
N ILE A 79 5.07 4.47 -3.99
CA ILE A 79 3.84 3.67 -4.05
C ILE A 79 2.74 4.42 -3.29
N ARG A 80 1.85 5.10 -4.04
CA ARG A 80 0.74 5.90 -3.50
C ARG A 80 -0.34 5.05 -2.83
N GLY A 81 -0.56 3.85 -3.34
CA GLY A 81 -1.59 2.98 -2.79
C GLY A 81 -1.79 1.70 -3.57
N ILE A 82 -2.75 0.93 -3.07
CA ILE A 82 -3.20 -0.31 -3.68
C ILE A 82 -4.71 -0.18 -3.88
N THR A 83 -5.18 -0.47 -5.09
CA THR A 83 -6.62 -0.43 -5.40
C THR A 83 -7.07 -1.67 -6.16
N SER A 84 -8.36 -1.90 -6.18
CA SER A 84 -8.99 -2.95 -6.97
C SER A 84 -9.15 -2.50 -8.43
N ALA A 85 -9.05 -3.45 -9.38
CA ALA A 85 -9.34 -3.17 -10.78
C ALA A 85 -10.77 -2.67 -11.03
N PHE A 86 -11.71 -2.97 -10.11
CA PHE A 86 -13.10 -2.52 -10.18
C PHE A 86 -13.32 -1.10 -9.65
N GLU A 87 -12.40 -0.60 -8.82
CA GLU A 87 -12.50 0.74 -8.20
C GLU A 87 -11.54 1.74 -8.87
N LEU A 88 -10.88 1.31 -9.94
CA LEU A 88 -9.93 2.14 -10.65
C LEU A 88 -10.67 3.23 -11.43
N ASP A 89 -10.40 4.48 -11.08
CA ASP A 89 -10.94 5.65 -11.77
C ASP A 89 -9.80 6.53 -12.29
N ASN A 90 -9.87 6.89 -13.57
CA ASN A 90 -8.87 7.74 -14.22
C ASN A 90 -8.80 9.15 -13.61
N ILE A 91 -9.93 9.69 -13.14
CA ILE A 91 -9.98 11.01 -12.50
C ILE A 91 -9.20 10.97 -11.20
N ARG A 92 -9.45 9.96 -10.38
CA ARG A 92 -8.75 9.75 -9.11
C ARG A 92 -7.24 9.57 -9.30
N LEU A 93 -6.82 8.81 -10.32
CA LEU A 93 -5.39 8.63 -10.63
C LEU A 93 -4.69 9.96 -10.96
N GLN A 94 -5.40 10.87 -11.66
CA GLN A 94 -4.87 12.20 -11.98
C GLN A 94 -4.81 13.10 -10.72
N GLU A 95 -5.85 13.10 -9.90
CA GLU A 95 -5.90 13.89 -8.66
C GLU A 95 -4.83 13.45 -7.65
N GLU A 96 -4.55 12.16 -7.57
CA GLU A 96 -3.49 11.59 -6.72
C GLU A 96 -2.09 11.71 -7.34
N GLY A 97 -1.96 12.28 -8.54
CA GLY A 97 -0.69 12.49 -9.22
C GLY A 97 0.05 11.18 -9.53
N VAL A 98 -0.68 10.13 -9.89
CA VAL A 98 -0.11 8.84 -10.25
C VAL A 98 0.53 8.92 -11.63
N ASP A 99 1.75 8.45 -11.79
CA ASP A 99 2.47 8.45 -13.07
C ASP A 99 2.29 7.15 -13.85
N LEU A 100 2.16 6.05 -13.12
CA LEU A 100 2.10 4.70 -13.70
C LEU A 100 1.24 3.78 -12.82
N VAL A 101 0.36 3.04 -13.46
CA VAL A 101 -0.37 1.94 -12.81
C VAL A 101 0.40 0.64 -13.05
N ILE A 102 0.67 -0.12 -11.97
CA ILE A 102 1.28 -1.45 -12.05
C ILE A 102 0.19 -2.46 -11.65
N SER A 103 -0.22 -3.28 -12.61
CA SER A 103 -1.39 -4.15 -12.44
C SER A 103 -1.03 -5.63 -12.55
N THR A 104 -1.65 -6.47 -11.72
CA THR A 104 -1.58 -7.93 -11.82
C THR A 104 -2.67 -8.53 -12.72
N VAL A 105 -3.51 -7.68 -13.30
CA VAL A 105 -4.53 -8.05 -14.28
C VAL A 105 -4.49 -7.12 -15.48
N LYS A 106 -4.99 -7.58 -16.62
CA LYS A 106 -5.17 -6.69 -17.78
C LYS A 106 -6.26 -5.67 -17.48
N LEU A 107 -5.96 -4.42 -17.79
CA LEU A 107 -6.86 -3.30 -17.59
C LEU A 107 -7.28 -2.71 -18.94
N GLU A 108 -8.54 -2.30 -19.03
CA GLU A 108 -9.07 -1.54 -20.18
C GLU A 108 -9.20 -0.07 -19.79
N ILE A 109 -8.06 0.60 -19.64
CA ILE A 109 -7.99 2.01 -19.22
C ILE A 109 -7.14 2.83 -20.18
N ALA A 110 -7.48 4.10 -20.33
CA ALA A 110 -6.69 5.08 -21.09
C ALA A 110 -5.57 5.73 -20.27
N TYR A 111 -5.08 5.06 -19.23
CA TYR A 111 -4.04 5.54 -18.34
C TYR A 111 -2.75 4.74 -18.54
N PRO A 112 -1.56 5.33 -18.35
CA PRO A 112 -0.31 4.59 -18.42
C PRO A 112 -0.32 3.42 -17.44
N TYR A 113 -0.31 2.19 -17.93
CA TYR A 113 -0.23 1.02 -17.06
C TYR A 113 0.71 -0.04 -17.61
N ILE A 114 1.15 -0.92 -16.73
CA ILE A 114 1.90 -2.13 -17.06
C ILE A 114 1.31 -3.34 -16.35
N HIS A 115 1.16 -4.43 -17.08
CA HIS A 115 0.70 -5.70 -16.54
C HIS A 115 1.91 -6.54 -16.15
N VAL A 116 1.96 -7.01 -14.90
CA VAL A 116 3.04 -7.82 -14.34
C VAL A 116 2.49 -8.99 -13.53
N ASN A 117 3.29 -10.02 -13.31
CA ASN A 117 2.94 -11.10 -12.40
C ASN A 117 3.02 -10.63 -10.93
N PRO A 118 2.20 -11.19 -10.02
CA PRO A 118 2.29 -10.91 -8.58
C PRO A 118 3.69 -11.13 -8.00
N ILE A 119 4.42 -12.10 -8.54
CA ILE A 119 5.85 -12.33 -8.30
C ILE A 119 6.58 -11.90 -9.57
N LEU A 120 7.36 -10.85 -9.49
CA LEU A 120 8.04 -10.26 -10.64
C LEU A 120 8.97 -11.27 -11.32
N THR A 121 8.70 -11.57 -12.58
CA THR A 121 9.57 -12.35 -13.43
C THR A 121 10.68 -11.49 -14.01
N ARG A 122 11.71 -12.12 -14.62
CA ARG A 122 12.76 -11.38 -15.34
C ARG A 122 12.20 -10.53 -16.49
N GLN A 123 11.16 -11.00 -17.16
CA GLN A 123 10.50 -10.26 -18.23
C GLN A 123 9.73 -9.05 -17.69
N ASP A 124 9.03 -9.21 -16.57
CA ASP A 124 8.34 -8.10 -15.91
C ASP A 124 9.29 -6.98 -15.51
N LYS A 125 10.49 -7.33 -15.00
CA LYS A 125 11.52 -6.35 -14.63
C LYS A 125 12.03 -5.58 -15.83
N ILE A 126 12.30 -6.24 -16.96
CA ILE A 126 12.73 -5.58 -18.19
C ILE A 126 11.66 -4.60 -18.70
N LEU A 127 10.39 -5.00 -18.65
CA LEU A 127 9.27 -4.15 -19.03
C LEU A 127 9.11 -2.95 -18.08
N LEU A 128 9.21 -3.17 -16.77
CA LEU A 128 9.17 -2.10 -15.75
C LEU A 128 10.31 -1.10 -15.98
N ASP A 129 11.56 -1.58 -16.12
CA ASP A 129 12.74 -0.74 -16.33
C ASP A 129 12.58 0.17 -17.56
N SER A 130 12.08 -0.40 -18.66
CA SER A 130 11.86 0.35 -19.91
C SER A 130 10.78 1.41 -19.73
N ARG A 131 9.67 1.07 -19.06
CA ARG A 131 8.54 1.98 -18.90
C ARG A 131 8.85 3.10 -17.91
N ILE A 132 9.51 2.77 -16.81
CA ILE A 132 9.98 3.74 -15.81
C ILE A 132 10.87 4.79 -16.46
N LYS A 133 11.86 4.36 -17.26
CA LYS A 133 12.78 5.29 -17.97
C LYS A 133 12.04 6.24 -18.91
N VAL A 134 11.06 5.73 -19.66
CA VAL A 134 10.27 6.56 -20.60
C VAL A 134 9.50 7.64 -19.83
N ILE A 135 8.82 7.28 -18.73
CA ILE A 135 8.02 8.22 -17.97
C ILE A 135 8.91 9.24 -17.24
N GLN A 136 10.05 8.80 -16.68
CA GLN A 136 11.03 9.71 -16.05
C GLN A 136 11.56 10.73 -17.05
N GLU A 137 11.87 10.32 -18.27
CA GLU A 137 12.32 11.24 -19.30
C GLU A 137 11.23 12.22 -19.74
N GLN A 138 9.98 11.76 -19.85
CA GLN A 138 8.84 12.63 -20.14
C GLN A 138 8.63 13.69 -19.04
N LYS A 139 8.73 13.29 -17.77
CA LYS A 139 8.66 14.20 -16.62
C LYS A 139 9.78 15.25 -16.66
N ARG A 140 11.02 14.82 -16.94
CA ARG A 140 12.16 15.73 -17.06
C ARG A 140 11.93 16.79 -18.14
N GLN A 141 11.46 16.37 -19.31
CA GLN A 141 11.19 17.28 -20.43
C GLN A 141 10.01 18.22 -20.15
N ALA A 142 8.99 17.79 -19.43
CA ALA A 142 7.87 18.62 -19.04
C ALA A 142 8.30 19.72 -18.05
N GLN A 143 9.13 19.37 -17.08
CA GLN A 143 9.63 20.33 -16.07
C GLN A 143 10.67 21.30 -16.64
N GLU A 144 11.49 20.92 -17.61
CA GLU A 144 12.37 21.84 -18.32
C GLU A 144 11.60 22.92 -19.11
N LYS A 145 10.31 22.68 -19.42
CA LYS A 145 9.41 23.65 -20.07
C LYS A 145 8.63 24.53 -19.08
N GLU A 146 8.52 24.11 -17.82
CA GLU A 146 7.82 24.80 -16.74
C GLU A 146 8.79 25.39 -15.69
N ILE A 147 9.80 26.16 -16.12
CA ILE A 147 10.51 27.02 -15.17
C ILE A 147 9.60 28.21 -14.84
N LYS A 148 8.59 27.96 -14.06
CA LYS A 148 7.91 28.98 -13.23
C LYS A 148 8.55 28.96 -11.86
N GLU A 149 8.63 30.17 -11.26
CA GLU A 149 9.19 30.41 -9.94
C GLU A 149 8.84 29.30 -8.94
N PRO A 150 9.82 28.82 -8.13
CA PRO A 150 9.54 27.79 -7.16
C PRO A 150 8.51 28.33 -6.15
N GLU A 151 7.32 27.76 -6.15
CA GLU A 151 6.45 27.87 -4.99
C GLU A 151 7.22 27.30 -3.80
N VAL A 152 7.53 28.16 -2.84
CA VAL A 152 8.04 27.77 -1.54
C VAL A 152 7.05 26.76 -0.98
N PRO A 153 7.45 25.52 -0.63
CA PRO A 153 6.53 24.60 0.02
C PRO A 153 6.03 25.29 1.28
N SER A 154 4.77 25.68 1.29
CA SER A 154 4.11 26.12 2.50
C SER A 154 4.23 24.99 3.50
N ASP A 155 4.75 25.32 4.66
CA ASP A 155 4.84 24.46 5.85
C ASP A 155 3.63 23.54 5.88
N SER A 156 3.89 22.20 5.82
CA SER A 156 2.85 21.19 5.72
C SER A 156 2.01 21.26 7.00
N SER A 157 1.02 22.14 6.99
CA SER A 157 0.05 22.24 8.06
C SER A 157 -0.76 20.95 8.06
N ILE A 158 -0.66 20.19 9.16
CA ILE A 158 -1.55 19.08 9.45
C ILE A 158 -2.98 19.55 9.18
N CYS A 159 -3.63 18.97 8.18
CA CYS A 159 -4.97 19.38 7.84
C CYS A 159 -6.01 18.55 8.59
N ARG A 160 -7.21 19.10 8.74
CA ARG A 160 -8.33 18.41 9.41
C ARG A 160 -8.59 17.00 8.81
N LYS A 161 -8.42 16.86 7.49
CA LYS A 161 -8.58 15.57 6.79
C LYS A 161 -7.58 14.51 7.26
N ASP A 162 -6.34 14.90 7.60
CA ASP A 162 -5.35 13.95 8.12
C ASP A 162 -5.75 13.43 9.50
N VAL A 163 -6.28 14.30 10.35
CA VAL A 163 -6.80 13.91 11.68
C VAL A 163 -8.03 13.00 11.54
N GLU A 164 -8.95 13.33 10.64
CA GLU A 164 -10.14 12.52 10.36
C GLU A 164 -9.75 11.12 9.86
N PHE A 165 -8.81 11.04 8.92
CA PHE A 165 -8.30 9.77 8.39
C PHE A 165 -7.61 8.92 9.46
N LEU A 166 -6.73 9.51 10.27
CA LEU A 166 -6.04 8.80 11.36
C LEU A 166 -6.99 8.31 12.44
N SER A 167 -8.01 9.10 12.75
CA SER A 167 -9.08 8.69 13.66
C SER A 167 -9.86 7.49 13.11
N ALA A 168 -10.19 7.53 11.82
CA ALA A 168 -10.90 6.44 11.14
C ALA A 168 -10.06 5.14 11.10
N ILE A 169 -8.74 5.22 10.82
CA ILE A 169 -7.83 4.06 10.89
C ILE A 169 -7.80 3.46 12.31
N GLY A 170 -7.72 4.32 13.34
CA GLY A 170 -7.72 3.86 14.72
C GLY A 170 -9.02 3.13 15.10
N SER A 171 -10.16 3.68 14.68
CA SER A 171 -11.48 3.05 14.89
C SER A 171 -11.57 1.72 14.13
N GLU A 172 -11.11 1.66 12.89
CA GLU A 172 -11.12 0.43 12.08
C GLU A 172 -10.28 -0.69 12.71
N ILE A 173 -9.08 -0.35 13.21
CA ILE A 173 -8.24 -1.32 13.94
C ILE A 173 -8.96 -1.86 15.17
N TYR A 174 -9.58 -0.98 15.95
CA TYR A 174 -10.31 -1.36 17.16
C TYR A 174 -11.47 -2.30 16.85
N GLU A 175 -12.29 -1.98 15.87
CA GLU A 175 -13.42 -2.78 15.42
C GLU A 175 -12.97 -4.14 14.84
N LEU A 176 -11.93 -4.15 14.01
CA LEU A 176 -11.38 -5.37 13.45
C LEU A 176 -10.92 -6.34 14.56
N LEU A 177 -10.18 -5.84 15.55
CA LEU A 177 -9.69 -6.66 16.67
C LEU A 177 -10.85 -7.24 17.50
N GLY A 178 -11.97 -6.52 17.61
CA GLY A 178 -13.20 -7.00 18.23
C GLY A 178 -13.93 -8.08 17.42
N ASN A 179 -13.79 -8.06 16.10
CA ASN A 179 -14.53 -8.90 15.14
C ASN A 179 -13.73 -10.08 14.59
N ILE A 180 -12.71 -10.55 15.32
CA ILE A 180 -11.92 -11.73 14.93
C ILE A 180 -12.68 -13.02 15.27
N TYR A 181 -12.85 -13.88 14.25
CA TYR A 181 -13.41 -15.22 14.39
C TYR A 181 -12.34 -16.28 14.11
N ILE A 182 -12.04 -17.13 15.09
CA ILE A 182 -11.09 -18.24 14.93
C ILE A 182 -11.71 -19.48 15.55
N ASN A 183 -12.02 -20.49 14.74
CA ASN A 183 -12.67 -21.70 15.23
C ASN A 183 -12.43 -22.91 14.28
N GLN A 184 -12.85 -24.09 14.72
CA GLN A 184 -12.94 -25.26 13.88
C GLN A 184 -14.28 -25.26 13.13
N ALA A 185 -14.26 -25.53 11.84
CA ALA A 185 -15.47 -25.71 11.06
C ALA A 185 -16.15 -27.06 11.37
N PRO A 186 -17.45 -27.19 11.10
CA PRO A 186 -18.09 -28.50 10.98
C PRO A 186 -17.45 -29.30 9.85
N ILE A 187 -17.83 -30.57 9.69
CA ILE A 187 -17.33 -31.38 8.57
C ILE A 187 -17.90 -30.83 7.26
N LEU A 188 -17.01 -30.29 6.43
CA LEU A 188 -17.32 -29.75 5.10
C LEU A 188 -16.67 -30.65 4.05
N LYS A 189 -17.30 -30.76 2.86
CA LYS A 189 -16.91 -31.75 1.84
C LYS A 189 -16.21 -31.13 0.63
N ASN A 190 -16.44 -29.88 0.34
CA ASN A 190 -15.97 -29.19 -0.87
C ASN A 190 -15.83 -27.67 -0.64
N ARG A 191 -15.25 -26.99 -1.61
CA ARG A 191 -15.05 -25.52 -1.56
C ARG A 191 -16.36 -24.74 -1.43
N ASP A 192 -17.42 -25.20 -2.08
CA ASP A 192 -18.71 -24.51 -2.02
C ASP A 192 -19.30 -24.52 -0.62
N GLU A 193 -19.18 -25.64 0.08
CA GLU A 193 -19.58 -25.74 1.48
C GLU A 193 -18.70 -24.86 2.38
N ILE A 194 -17.39 -24.75 2.09
CA ILE A 194 -16.49 -23.85 2.83
C ILE A 194 -16.93 -22.39 2.62
N ILE A 195 -17.16 -21.97 1.38
CA ILE A 195 -17.58 -20.61 1.05
C ILE A 195 -18.94 -20.30 1.68
N SER A 196 -19.89 -21.23 1.60
CA SER A 196 -21.21 -21.10 2.21
C SER A 196 -21.13 -20.96 3.72
N TYR A 197 -20.32 -21.79 4.38
CA TYR A 197 -20.10 -21.70 5.82
C TYR A 197 -19.43 -20.38 6.20
N CYS A 198 -18.37 -20.00 5.49
CA CYS A 198 -17.66 -18.74 5.76
C CYS A 198 -18.56 -17.50 5.55
N SER A 199 -19.46 -17.51 4.57
CA SER A 199 -20.41 -16.43 4.36
C SER A 199 -21.45 -16.34 5.48
N SER A 200 -21.82 -17.46 6.09
CA SER A 200 -22.78 -17.48 7.21
C SER A 200 -22.22 -16.91 8.52
N LEU A 201 -20.90 -16.86 8.67
CA LEU A 201 -20.27 -16.36 9.90
C LEU A 201 -20.47 -14.86 10.13
N TYR A 202 -20.73 -14.11 9.07
CA TYR A 202 -20.82 -12.65 9.08
C TYR A 202 -22.15 -12.13 8.54
N ALA A 203 -23.15 -13.02 8.41
CA ALA A 203 -24.47 -12.67 7.91
C ALA A 203 -25.51 -12.78 9.03
N ASP A 204 -26.25 -11.70 9.23
CA ASP A 204 -27.37 -11.66 10.19
C ASP A 204 -28.67 -12.19 9.57
N THR A 205 -28.76 -12.23 8.24
CA THR A 205 -29.95 -12.68 7.50
C THR A 205 -29.58 -13.63 6.37
N SER A 206 -30.55 -14.44 5.91
CA SER A 206 -30.33 -15.34 4.77
C SER A 206 -29.99 -14.59 3.48
N ASP A 207 -30.57 -13.41 3.28
CA ASP A 207 -30.32 -12.58 2.09
C ASP A 207 -28.88 -12.05 2.11
N MET A 208 -28.42 -11.56 3.26
CA MET A 208 -27.03 -11.14 3.46
C MET A 208 -26.06 -12.31 3.23
N GLN A 209 -26.38 -13.50 3.76
CA GLN A 209 -25.57 -14.70 3.53
C GLN A 209 -25.47 -15.04 2.04
N ALA A 210 -26.59 -15.01 1.31
CA ALA A 210 -26.61 -15.28 -0.12
C ALA A 210 -25.77 -14.24 -0.90
N HIS A 211 -25.82 -12.97 -0.51
CA HIS A 211 -25.03 -11.91 -1.10
C HIS A 211 -23.53 -12.10 -0.84
N LEU A 212 -23.13 -12.33 0.42
CA LEU A 212 -21.73 -12.60 0.78
C LEU A 212 -21.20 -13.87 0.11
N TYR A 213 -22.00 -14.95 0.06
CA TYR A 213 -21.65 -16.16 -0.68
C TYR A 213 -21.33 -15.87 -2.13
N LYS A 214 -22.19 -15.09 -2.81
CA LYS A 214 -21.98 -14.70 -4.21
C LYS A 214 -20.66 -13.96 -4.39
N ILE A 215 -20.37 -12.96 -3.55
CA ILE A 215 -19.12 -12.19 -3.59
C ILE A 215 -17.91 -13.10 -3.46
N LEU A 216 -17.89 -13.98 -2.45
CA LEU A 216 -16.77 -14.88 -2.19
C LEU A 216 -16.63 -15.94 -3.29
N LYS A 217 -17.75 -16.44 -3.82
CA LYS A 217 -17.78 -17.45 -4.90
C LYS A 217 -17.31 -16.87 -6.22
N ASP A 218 -17.79 -15.69 -6.60
CA ASP A 218 -17.36 -15.01 -7.83
C ASP A 218 -15.85 -14.76 -7.76
N ARG A 219 -15.34 -14.44 -6.59
CA ARG A 219 -13.91 -14.26 -6.36
C ARG A 219 -13.11 -15.56 -6.52
N ASP A 220 -13.58 -16.68 -5.94
CA ASP A 220 -12.94 -18.00 -6.09
C ASP A 220 -12.96 -18.53 -7.52
N ASN A 221 -13.95 -18.11 -8.31
CA ASN A 221 -14.06 -18.44 -9.73
C ASN A 221 -13.11 -17.61 -10.61
N LEU A 222 -12.82 -16.35 -10.24
CA LEU A 222 -11.96 -15.46 -11.02
C LEU A 222 -10.47 -15.79 -10.88
N ALA A 223 -10.05 -16.26 -9.70
CA ALA A 223 -8.67 -16.62 -9.45
C ALA A 223 -8.61 -17.70 -8.35
N ASP A 224 -7.59 -18.57 -8.40
CA ASP A 224 -7.41 -19.54 -7.33
C ASP A 224 -7.12 -18.82 -6.00
N THR A 225 -8.01 -19.02 -5.04
CA THR A 225 -7.91 -18.42 -3.70
C THR A 225 -7.02 -19.23 -2.76
N TYR A 226 -6.46 -20.37 -3.20
CA TYR A 226 -5.59 -21.18 -2.37
C TYR A 226 -4.22 -20.56 -2.13
N ILE A 227 -3.85 -20.41 -0.88
CA ILE A 227 -2.53 -19.91 -0.46
C ILE A 227 -1.67 -21.05 0.07
N LYS A 228 -0.67 -21.44 -0.72
CA LYS A 228 0.19 -22.60 -0.44
C LYS A 228 0.88 -22.56 0.93
N PRO A 229 1.51 -21.45 1.40
CA PRO A 229 2.10 -21.39 2.73
C PRO A 229 1.12 -21.65 3.87
N PHE A 230 -0.15 -21.28 3.71
CA PHE A 230 -1.18 -21.44 4.71
C PHE A 230 -1.90 -22.79 4.60
N GLN A 231 -1.80 -23.46 3.46
CA GLN A 231 -2.65 -24.59 3.09
C GLN A 231 -4.14 -24.28 3.28
N ALA A 232 -4.53 -23.05 2.98
CA ALA A 232 -5.86 -22.53 3.22
C ALA A 232 -6.37 -21.70 2.04
N LEU A 233 -7.68 -21.56 1.94
CA LEU A 233 -8.30 -20.59 1.03
C LEU A 233 -8.23 -19.19 1.67
N LEU A 234 -7.96 -18.16 0.87
CA LEU A 234 -8.15 -16.76 1.25
C LEU A 234 -9.42 -16.24 0.58
N LEU A 235 -10.51 -16.32 1.31
CA LEU A 235 -11.83 -15.83 0.89
C LEU A 235 -11.95 -14.38 1.32
N HIS A 236 -11.95 -13.46 0.35
CA HIS A 236 -12.01 -12.04 0.65
C HIS A 236 -12.91 -11.30 -0.33
N GLY A 237 -13.52 -10.23 0.16
CA GLY A 237 -14.44 -9.44 -0.65
C GLY A 237 -14.83 -8.12 0.01
N ARG A 238 -15.56 -7.31 -0.76
CA ARG A 238 -16.14 -6.03 -0.32
C ARG A 238 -17.65 -6.11 -0.44
N SER A 239 -18.34 -5.58 0.56
CA SER A 239 -19.80 -5.56 0.58
C SER A 239 -20.33 -4.28 1.19
N THR A 240 -21.42 -3.77 0.65
CA THR A 240 -22.20 -2.66 1.24
C THR A 240 -22.90 -3.06 2.53
N GLU A 241 -23.07 -4.35 2.77
CA GLU A 241 -23.73 -4.90 3.96
C GLU A 241 -22.75 -5.10 5.12
N ILE A 242 -21.45 -5.01 4.86
CA ILE A 242 -20.40 -5.04 5.89
C ILE A 242 -20.10 -3.59 6.30
N SER A 243 -20.32 -3.25 7.55
CA SER A 243 -20.08 -1.91 8.10
C SER A 243 -18.66 -1.70 8.61
N THR A 244 -18.04 -2.76 9.14
CA THR A 244 -16.66 -2.78 9.67
C THR A 244 -15.93 -4.01 9.18
N SER A 245 -14.59 -3.95 9.09
CA SER A 245 -13.81 -5.10 8.63
C SER A 245 -14.00 -6.33 9.50
N CYS A 246 -14.11 -7.46 8.85
CA CYS A 246 -14.21 -8.77 9.48
C CYS A 246 -13.00 -9.61 9.10
N PHE A 247 -12.40 -10.29 10.06
CA PHE A 247 -11.36 -11.26 9.84
C PHE A 247 -11.69 -12.58 10.53
N GLY A 248 -11.55 -13.68 9.81
CA GLY A 248 -11.81 -15.00 10.36
C GLY A 248 -10.89 -16.08 9.84
N TYR A 249 -10.73 -17.10 10.64
CA TYR A 249 -10.10 -18.35 10.24
C TYR A 249 -10.93 -19.53 10.69
N VAL A 250 -11.16 -20.44 9.77
CA VAL A 250 -11.82 -21.73 10.07
C VAL A 250 -10.87 -22.87 9.73
N ARG A 251 -10.59 -23.73 10.72
CA ARG A 251 -9.81 -24.95 10.50
C ARG A 251 -10.72 -26.08 10.03
N LEU A 252 -10.29 -26.79 9.00
CA LEU A 252 -10.98 -27.96 8.49
C LEU A 252 -10.36 -29.23 9.07
N GLU A 253 -11.22 -30.09 9.63
CA GLU A 253 -10.81 -31.39 10.13
C GLU A 253 -11.93 -32.42 9.87
N PRO A 254 -11.73 -33.38 8.94
CA PRO A 254 -10.51 -33.62 8.15
C PRO A 254 -10.25 -32.54 7.08
N PRO A 255 -9.01 -32.41 6.59
CA PRO A 255 -8.70 -31.51 5.48
C PRO A 255 -9.37 -32.02 4.19
N ILE A 256 -9.64 -31.10 3.25
CA ILE A 256 -10.25 -31.42 1.95
C ILE A 256 -9.17 -31.42 0.90
N TYR A 257 -9.25 -32.38 -0.05
CA TYR A 257 -8.41 -32.40 -1.24
C TYR A 257 -9.24 -32.00 -2.46
N GLU A 258 -8.92 -30.84 -3.04
CA GLU A 258 -9.63 -30.32 -4.21
C GLU A 258 -8.70 -29.47 -5.10
N ARG A 259 -8.88 -29.54 -6.42
CA ARG A 259 -8.06 -28.83 -7.42
C ARG A 259 -6.55 -29.06 -7.26
N GLY A 260 -6.12 -30.24 -6.80
CA GLY A 260 -4.71 -30.58 -6.61
C GLY A 260 -4.09 -30.03 -5.30
N HIS A 261 -4.89 -29.47 -4.41
CA HIS A 261 -4.45 -28.88 -3.15
C HIS A 261 -5.06 -29.57 -1.93
N ILE A 262 -4.28 -29.67 -0.85
CA ILE A 262 -4.78 -30.04 0.48
C ILE A 262 -5.20 -28.75 1.18
N ILE A 263 -6.49 -28.60 1.44
CA ILE A 263 -7.08 -27.43 2.09
C ILE A 263 -7.31 -27.78 3.56
N ARG A 264 -6.57 -27.14 4.46
CA ARG A 264 -6.65 -27.32 5.93
C ARG A 264 -7.47 -26.27 6.63
N GLY A 265 -7.84 -25.22 5.91
CA GLY A 265 -8.63 -24.13 6.48
C GLY A 265 -9.02 -23.07 5.45
N ALA A 266 -9.75 -22.08 5.91
CA ALA A 266 -10.07 -20.90 5.13
C ALA A 266 -9.88 -19.65 5.99
N ILE A 267 -9.25 -18.65 5.43
CA ILE A 267 -9.17 -17.29 5.96
C ILE A 267 -10.28 -16.49 5.27
N VAL A 268 -11.09 -15.80 6.06
CA VAL A 268 -12.13 -14.91 5.55
C VAL A 268 -11.77 -13.49 5.90
N SER A 269 -11.84 -12.61 4.91
CA SER A 269 -11.60 -11.18 5.08
C SER A 269 -12.63 -10.40 4.28
N LEU A 270 -13.56 -9.77 4.98
CA LEU A 270 -14.60 -8.95 4.40
C LEU A 270 -14.43 -7.52 4.87
N ILE A 271 -14.54 -6.57 3.95
CA ILE A 271 -14.44 -5.14 4.24
C ILE A 271 -15.62 -4.37 3.67
N PRO A 272 -15.92 -3.18 4.22
CA PRO A 272 -16.93 -2.29 3.66
C PRO A 272 -16.63 -1.92 2.21
N SER A 273 -17.67 -1.67 1.42
CA SER A 273 -17.56 -1.04 0.09
C SER A 273 -17.62 0.48 0.18
N GLY A 274 -17.24 1.16 -0.92
CA GLY A 274 -17.31 2.61 -1.02
C GLY A 274 -16.24 3.33 -0.19
N PRO A 275 -16.49 4.57 0.28
CA PRO A 275 -15.48 5.40 0.97
C PRO A 275 -14.86 4.75 2.21
N ALA A 276 -15.61 3.94 2.95
CA ALA A 276 -15.10 3.21 4.11
C ALA A 276 -13.99 2.21 3.74
N SER A 277 -13.96 1.72 2.50
CA SER A 277 -12.91 0.81 2.03
C SER A 277 -11.52 1.46 2.00
N GLU A 278 -11.43 2.78 1.89
CA GLU A 278 -10.15 3.51 1.88
C GLU A 278 -9.40 3.38 3.21
N VAL A 279 -10.16 3.24 4.29
CA VAL A 279 -9.65 3.02 5.65
C VAL A 279 -9.48 1.54 5.94
N ALA A 280 -10.47 0.72 5.57
CA ALA A 280 -10.50 -0.71 5.85
C ALA A 280 -9.45 -1.52 5.08
N ALA A 281 -9.21 -1.20 3.81
CA ALA A 281 -8.31 -1.96 2.96
C ALA A 281 -6.84 -1.92 3.44
N PRO A 282 -6.23 -0.78 3.83
CA PRO A 282 -4.89 -0.76 4.39
C PRO A 282 -4.75 -1.60 5.66
N VAL A 283 -5.71 -1.50 6.59
CA VAL A 283 -5.70 -2.26 7.85
C VAL A 283 -5.77 -3.77 7.57
N THR A 284 -6.69 -4.18 6.71
CA THR A 284 -6.85 -5.59 6.34
C THR A 284 -5.64 -6.13 5.56
N SER A 285 -5.05 -5.32 4.69
CA SER A 285 -3.81 -5.68 3.98
C SER A 285 -2.66 -5.92 4.95
N GLU A 286 -2.58 -5.14 6.04
CA GLU A 286 -1.58 -5.34 7.09
C GLU A 286 -1.76 -6.69 7.78
N VAL A 287 -3.00 -7.07 8.13
CA VAL A 287 -3.30 -8.38 8.72
C VAL A 287 -2.85 -9.53 7.82
N ILE A 288 -3.22 -9.51 6.54
CA ILE A 288 -2.85 -10.56 5.58
C ILE A 288 -1.33 -10.61 5.38
N GLY A 289 -0.68 -9.46 5.31
CA GLY A 289 0.77 -9.40 5.19
C GLY A 289 1.49 -9.94 6.40
N ALA A 290 1.03 -9.60 7.59
CA ALA A 290 1.59 -10.12 8.83
C ALA A 290 1.52 -11.66 8.93
N LEU A 291 0.46 -12.27 8.41
CA LEU A 291 0.37 -13.73 8.32
C LEU A 291 1.44 -14.36 7.41
N LEU A 292 1.90 -13.64 6.41
CA LEU A 292 2.96 -14.11 5.49
C LEU A 292 4.36 -13.88 6.07
N GLU A 293 4.53 -12.84 6.87
CA GLU A 293 5.83 -12.39 7.37
C GLU A 293 6.16 -12.92 8.77
N GLU A 294 5.13 -13.21 9.60
CA GLU A 294 5.28 -13.57 11.02
C GLU A 294 4.85 -15.03 11.26
N PRO A 295 5.78 -16.00 11.25
CA PRO A 295 5.45 -17.42 11.44
C PRO A 295 4.75 -17.72 12.77
N ALA A 296 5.02 -16.92 13.81
CA ALA A 296 4.39 -17.08 15.12
C ALA A 296 2.90 -16.73 15.09
N LEU A 297 2.53 -15.67 14.33
CA LEU A 297 1.14 -15.27 14.14
C LEU A 297 0.37 -16.35 13.37
N LEU A 298 0.95 -16.86 12.28
CA LEU A 298 0.35 -17.95 11.51
C LEU A 298 0.17 -19.22 12.36
N LYS A 299 1.14 -19.57 13.17
CA LYS A 299 1.05 -20.71 14.09
C LYS A 299 -0.06 -20.53 15.13
N ALA A 300 -0.21 -19.34 15.71
CA ALA A 300 -1.28 -19.03 16.65
C ALA A 300 -2.65 -19.20 15.97
N LEU A 301 -2.80 -18.70 14.73
CA LEU A 301 -4.01 -18.84 13.92
C LEU A 301 -4.36 -20.32 13.68
N GLN A 302 -3.41 -21.09 13.16
CA GLN A 302 -3.61 -22.50 12.82
C GLN A 302 -3.85 -23.40 14.03
N SER A 303 -3.33 -23.04 15.22
CA SER A 303 -3.58 -23.74 16.47
C SER A 303 -4.90 -23.34 17.15
N LEU A 304 -5.69 -22.45 16.54
CA LEU A 304 -6.94 -21.90 17.07
C LEU A 304 -6.76 -21.16 18.41
N ASN A 305 -5.57 -20.65 18.68
CA ASN A 305 -5.30 -19.86 19.87
C ASN A 305 -5.66 -18.39 19.61
N LYS A 306 -6.96 -18.08 19.69
CA LYS A 306 -7.51 -16.74 19.41
C LYS A 306 -6.84 -15.66 20.28
N GLU A 307 -6.67 -15.92 21.58
CA GLU A 307 -6.09 -14.94 22.52
C GLU A 307 -4.66 -14.55 22.11
N ASN A 308 -3.80 -15.55 21.87
CA ASN A 308 -2.43 -15.31 21.45
C ASN A 308 -2.36 -14.66 20.05
N PHE A 309 -3.23 -15.07 19.13
CA PHE A 309 -3.32 -14.47 17.80
C PHE A 309 -3.71 -12.98 17.91
N THR A 310 -4.77 -12.66 18.65
CA THR A 310 -5.27 -11.29 18.80
C THR A 310 -4.20 -10.40 19.45
N LYS A 311 -3.51 -10.88 20.49
CA LYS A 311 -2.44 -10.12 21.15
C LYS A 311 -1.27 -9.79 20.19
N GLN A 312 -0.81 -10.76 19.41
CA GLN A 312 0.26 -10.53 18.44
C GLN A 312 -0.19 -9.58 17.32
N LEU A 313 -1.42 -9.74 16.85
CA LEU A 313 -1.98 -8.89 15.81
C LEU A 313 -2.16 -7.44 16.31
N GLU A 314 -2.57 -7.25 17.56
CA GLU A 314 -2.66 -5.92 18.17
C GLU A 314 -1.32 -5.20 18.15
N GLU A 315 -0.22 -5.86 18.53
CA GLU A 315 1.13 -5.28 18.49
C GLU A 315 1.54 -4.88 17.05
N ILE A 316 1.18 -5.68 16.06
CA ILE A 316 1.46 -5.42 14.65
C ILE A 316 0.64 -4.21 14.15
N LEU A 317 -0.66 -4.19 14.42
CA LEU A 317 -1.54 -3.10 13.99
C LEU A 317 -1.22 -1.78 14.69
N LEU A 318 -0.76 -1.81 15.95
CA LEU A 318 -0.27 -0.62 16.63
C LEU A 318 1.02 -0.08 15.98
N ARG A 319 1.94 -0.94 15.56
CA ARG A 319 3.13 -0.53 14.78
C ARG A 319 2.73 0.09 13.44
N PHE A 320 1.78 -0.53 12.74
CA PHE A 320 1.21 -0.02 11.50
C PHE A 320 0.58 1.36 11.71
N TYR A 321 -0.26 1.53 12.74
CA TYR A 321 -0.89 2.82 13.09
C TYR A 321 0.17 3.89 13.34
N LYS A 322 1.16 3.60 14.17
CA LYS A 322 2.26 4.53 14.47
C LYS A 322 3.01 4.96 13.19
N SER A 323 3.32 4.02 12.32
CA SER A 323 3.96 4.30 11.03
C SER A 323 3.08 5.18 10.14
N THR A 324 1.78 4.91 10.09
CA THR A 324 0.80 5.69 9.33
C THR A 324 0.71 7.14 9.86
N VAL A 325 0.68 7.32 11.18
CA VAL A 325 0.71 8.64 11.83
C VAL A 325 1.99 9.39 11.45
N GLN A 326 3.14 8.75 11.57
CA GLN A 326 4.43 9.37 11.25
C GLN A 326 4.51 9.80 9.78
N THR A 327 4.06 8.94 8.88
CA THR A 327 4.07 9.22 7.44
C THR A 327 3.09 10.36 7.09
N ARG A 328 1.87 10.29 7.61
CA ARG A 328 0.81 11.25 7.27
C ARG A 328 1.06 12.64 7.83
N LEU A 329 1.61 12.70 9.03
CA LEU A 329 1.91 13.97 9.70
C LEU A 329 3.35 14.47 9.44
N HIS A 330 4.09 13.82 8.54
CA HIS A 330 5.49 14.14 8.22
C HIS A 330 6.39 14.27 9.47
N LEU A 331 6.06 13.55 10.55
CA LEU A 331 6.85 13.55 11.76
C LEU A 331 8.18 12.84 11.51
N LYS A 332 9.28 13.59 11.49
CA LYS A 332 10.63 13.00 11.43
C LYS A 332 10.83 12.12 12.66
N THR A 333 11.26 10.89 12.46
CA THR A 333 11.80 10.08 13.56
C THR A 333 13.04 10.81 14.08
N SER A 334 12.92 11.49 15.23
CA SER A 334 14.07 11.97 15.97
C SER A 334 14.83 10.72 16.40
N GLY A 335 16.03 10.56 15.84
CA GLY A 335 16.91 9.46 16.18
C GLY A 335 17.16 9.40 17.69
N ALA A 336 16.56 8.41 18.31
CA ALA A 336 16.93 7.95 19.64
C ALA A 336 17.70 6.65 19.48
N GLU A 337 18.94 6.81 19.00
CA GLU A 337 20.01 5.86 19.25
C GLU A 337 21.26 6.66 19.57
N LYS A 338 21.41 6.98 20.84
CA LYS A 338 22.69 7.20 21.52
C LYS A 338 22.43 7.13 23.01
N VAL A 339 22.58 5.99 23.60
CA VAL A 339 23.45 5.69 24.75
C VAL A 339 23.61 4.18 24.80
#